data_2486896f449a99a6886587fe31ef3b40
#
_entry.id   2486896f449a99a6886587fe31ef3b40
#
_cell.length_a   1.000
_cell.length_b   1.000
_cell.length_c   1.000
_cell.angle_alpha   90.00
_cell.angle_beta   90.00
_cell.angle_gamma   90.00
#
_symmetry.space_group_name_H-M   'P 1'
#
loop_
_entity.id
_entity.type
_entity.pdbx_description
1 polymer ?
#
loop_
_entity_poly.entity_id
_entity_poly.type
_entity_poly.pdbx_seq_one_letter_code
_entity_poly.pdbx_strand_id
1 'polypeptide(L)'
;MAKRHQWTEAELAWLREHIHEYGWRKIHVPFNQHFGLNLTQSSVEHACLRNGINHDRKGEHGFVAGERNDYSVKASIGTERIDSRGRVFIKITDHPARAKLGKDSNWVQKDRYLWEQAHGKLGTDQLLIHLDNDKQNCELSNLCVVSRATNRRMAAWGWFFSNPAMTLTAVRCCELLEAAD
;
A
#
# COMPACT_ATOMS: atom_id res chain seq x y z
N MET A 1 12.80 4.34 42.33
CA MET A 1 12.87 3.54 41.09
C MET A 1 12.21 2.20 41.35
N ALA A 2 11.19 1.82 40.57
CA ALA A 2 10.55 0.51 40.71
C ALA A 2 11.58 -0.58 40.36
N LYS A 3 11.75 -1.57 41.28
CA LYS A 3 12.65 -2.71 41.03
C LYS A 3 12.13 -3.50 39.84
N ARG A 4 13.03 -3.78 38.87
CA ARG A 4 12.74 -4.63 37.74
C ARG A 4 12.40 -6.04 38.22
N HIS A 5 11.30 -6.62 37.70
CA HIS A 5 10.92 -7.98 38.02
C HIS A 5 12.04 -8.97 37.64
N GLN A 6 12.37 -9.86 38.60
CA GLN A 6 13.33 -10.96 38.37
C GLN A 6 12.52 -12.21 38.02
N TRP A 7 12.74 -12.70 36.79
CA TRP A 7 12.02 -13.85 36.28
C TRP A 7 12.55 -15.14 36.89
N THR A 8 11.68 -15.95 37.45
CA THR A 8 11.99 -17.27 37.97
C THR A 8 11.85 -18.33 36.86
N GLU A 9 12.51 -19.50 37.07
CA GLU A 9 12.38 -20.59 36.10
C GLU A 9 10.94 -21.15 36.06
N ALA A 10 10.22 -21.13 37.17
CA ALA A 10 8.81 -21.53 37.20
C ALA A 10 7.93 -20.63 36.33
N GLU A 11 8.15 -19.31 36.37
CA GLU A 11 7.43 -18.35 35.54
C GLU A 11 7.74 -18.54 34.07
N LEU A 12 9.01 -18.78 33.73
CA LEU A 12 9.43 -19.03 32.35
C LEU A 12 8.92 -20.37 31.82
N ALA A 13 8.89 -21.41 32.64
CA ALA A 13 8.32 -22.70 32.28
C ALA A 13 6.82 -22.59 31.98
N TRP A 14 6.09 -21.88 32.83
CA TRP A 14 4.67 -21.63 32.61
C TRP A 14 4.42 -20.88 31.28
N LEU A 15 5.23 -19.86 30.98
CA LEU A 15 5.12 -19.13 29.72
C LEU A 15 5.38 -20.02 28.49
N ARG A 16 6.39 -20.92 28.55
CA ARG A 16 6.68 -21.89 27.47
C ARG A 16 5.49 -22.80 27.20
N GLU A 17 4.82 -23.27 28.26
CA GLU A 17 3.69 -24.17 28.14
C GLU A 17 2.44 -23.49 27.56
N HIS A 18 2.16 -22.25 27.96
CA HIS A 18 0.88 -21.60 27.69
C HIS A 18 0.94 -20.57 26.53
N ILE A 19 2.13 -20.23 26.01
CA ILE A 19 2.27 -19.21 24.95
C ILE A 19 1.48 -19.57 23.69
N HIS A 20 1.36 -20.84 23.38
CA HIS A 20 0.63 -21.35 22.23
C HIS A 20 -0.89 -21.18 22.36
N GLU A 21 -1.41 -21.22 23.57
CA GLU A 21 -2.83 -21.09 23.87
C GLU A 21 -3.28 -19.63 23.80
N TYR A 22 -2.57 -18.73 24.48
CA TYR A 22 -3.00 -17.35 24.67
C TYR A 22 -2.37 -16.37 23.66
N GLY A 23 -1.19 -16.67 23.13
CA GLY A 23 -0.41 -15.80 22.25
C GLY A 23 0.18 -14.56 22.94
N TRP A 24 1.13 -13.91 22.28
CA TRP A 24 1.92 -12.78 22.82
C TRP A 24 1.12 -11.66 23.49
N ARG A 25 0.01 -11.26 22.87
CA ARG A 25 -0.76 -10.09 23.33
C ARG A 25 -1.64 -10.37 24.55
N LYS A 26 -2.05 -11.62 24.73
CA LYS A 26 -3.04 -11.98 25.75
C LYS A 26 -2.46 -12.75 26.94
N ILE A 27 -1.30 -13.40 26.79
CA ILE A 27 -0.70 -14.27 27.80
C ILE A 27 -0.43 -13.57 29.15
N HIS A 28 -0.18 -12.24 29.12
CA HIS A 28 0.12 -11.50 30.35
C HIS A 28 -1.06 -11.48 31.34
N VAL A 29 -2.30 -11.61 30.90
CA VAL A 29 -3.49 -11.62 31.75
C VAL A 29 -3.56 -12.90 32.57
N PRO A 30 -3.63 -14.11 31.96
CA PRO A 30 -3.65 -15.36 32.73
C PRO A 30 -2.35 -15.60 33.49
N PHE A 31 -1.21 -15.13 32.99
CA PHE A 31 0.06 -15.17 33.71
C PHE A 31 -0.01 -14.40 35.05
N ASN A 32 -0.46 -13.16 35.02
CA ASN A 32 -0.61 -12.33 36.19
C ASN A 32 -1.61 -12.93 37.20
N GLN A 33 -2.69 -13.54 36.72
CA GLN A 33 -3.66 -14.22 37.55
C GLN A 33 -3.06 -15.44 38.25
N HIS A 34 -2.27 -16.23 37.52
CA HIS A 34 -1.66 -17.45 38.06
C HIS A 34 -0.60 -17.17 39.11
N PHE A 35 0.26 -16.16 38.90
CA PHE A 35 1.36 -15.83 39.82
C PHE A 35 1.04 -14.70 40.81
N GLY A 36 -0.16 -14.13 40.77
CA GLY A 36 -0.55 -13.01 41.65
C GLY A 36 0.25 -11.74 41.36
N LEU A 37 0.66 -11.52 40.11
CA LEU A 37 1.50 -10.41 39.67
C LEU A 37 0.67 -9.36 38.94
N ASN A 38 1.29 -8.19 38.74
CA ASN A 38 0.70 -7.11 37.92
C ASN A 38 1.74 -6.58 36.93
N LEU A 39 2.20 -7.44 36.01
CA LEU A 39 3.17 -7.11 35.02
C LEU A 39 2.45 -6.59 33.75
N THR A 40 3.09 -5.63 33.09
CA THR A 40 2.57 -5.12 31.81
C THR A 40 2.77 -6.15 30.69
N GLN A 41 1.96 -6.07 29.64
CA GLN A 41 2.11 -6.88 28.43
C GLN A 41 3.55 -6.83 27.91
N SER A 42 4.13 -5.62 27.77
CA SER A 42 5.50 -5.43 27.31
C SER A 42 6.55 -6.13 28.19
N SER A 43 6.33 -6.19 29.51
CA SER A 43 7.25 -6.87 30.44
C SER A 43 7.30 -8.37 30.18
N VAL A 44 6.13 -8.99 30.00
CA VAL A 44 6.00 -10.43 29.71
C VAL A 44 6.52 -10.74 28.30
N GLU A 45 6.18 -9.93 27.33
CA GLU A 45 6.64 -10.05 25.93
C GLU A 45 8.18 -10.01 25.83
N HIS A 46 8.82 -9.04 26.47
CA HIS A 46 10.28 -8.94 26.51
C HIS A 46 10.95 -10.10 27.28
N ALA A 47 10.28 -10.67 28.27
CA ALA A 47 10.79 -11.86 28.95
C ALA A 47 10.77 -13.07 28.02
N CYS A 48 9.68 -13.30 27.32
CA CYS A 48 9.56 -14.35 26.30
C CYS A 48 10.66 -14.21 25.25
N LEU A 49 10.80 -13.02 24.64
CA LEU A 49 11.83 -12.75 23.61
C LEU A 49 13.25 -13.05 24.11
N ARG A 50 13.60 -12.56 25.32
CA ARG A 50 14.97 -12.78 25.88
C ARG A 50 15.26 -14.22 26.22
N ASN A 51 14.25 -15.02 26.52
CA ASN A 51 14.39 -16.42 26.91
C ASN A 51 14.06 -17.39 25.76
N GLY A 52 13.95 -16.90 24.53
CA GLY A 52 13.69 -17.72 23.34
C GLY A 52 12.33 -18.43 23.36
N ILE A 53 11.38 -17.92 24.15
CA ILE A 53 10.02 -18.48 24.21
C ILE A 53 9.27 -17.95 23.02
N ASN A 54 9.14 -18.77 21.99
CA ASN A 54 8.47 -18.45 20.75
C ASN A 54 7.09 -19.08 20.73
N HIS A 55 6.19 -18.37 20.18
CA HIS A 55 4.85 -18.80 19.88
C HIS A 55 4.86 -19.43 18.49
N ASP A 56 4.88 -20.75 18.41
CA ASP A 56 4.80 -21.51 17.16
C ASP A 56 3.41 -21.49 16.53
N ARG A 57 2.61 -20.44 16.75
CA ARG A 57 1.50 -20.26 15.86
C ARG A 57 2.10 -20.02 14.47
N LYS A 58 2.19 -21.08 13.70
CA LYS A 58 1.86 -21.02 12.29
C LYS A 58 0.40 -20.53 12.26
N GLY A 59 0.21 -19.22 12.42
CA GLY A 59 -1.09 -18.64 12.16
C GLY A 59 -1.43 -19.05 10.73
N GLU A 60 -2.67 -19.30 10.43
CA GLU A 60 -3.15 -19.43 9.05
C GLU A 60 -2.67 -18.27 8.16
N HIS A 61 -2.01 -17.27 8.74
CA HIS A 61 -1.40 -16.08 8.15
C HIS A 61 0.02 -15.79 8.66
N GLY A 62 0.70 -16.76 9.31
CA GLY A 62 2.09 -16.61 9.73
C GLY A 62 3.04 -16.63 8.54
N PHE A 63 3.95 -15.64 8.46
CA PHE A 63 5.06 -15.68 7.52
C PHE A 63 5.93 -16.90 7.84
N VAL A 64 5.82 -17.95 7.05
CA VAL A 64 6.85 -18.97 6.95
C VAL A 64 7.96 -18.38 6.11
N ALA A 65 9.19 -18.36 6.63
CA ALA A 65 10.35 -17.90 5.86
C ALA A 65 10.45 -18.73 4.57
N GLY A 66 10.20 -18.09 3.41
CA GLY A 66 10.13 -18.74 2.10
C GLY A 66 8.70 -18.93 1.55
N GLU A 67 7.65 -18.91 2.36
CA GLU A 67 6.28 -18.82 1.86
C GLU A 67 5.88 -17.36 1.74
N ARG A 68 5.49 -16.97 0.53
CA ARG A 68 4.99 -15.62 0.26
C ARG A 68 3.58 -15.48 0.79
N ASN A 69 3.35 -14.37 1.49
CA ASN A 69 2.00 -13.94 1.77
C ASN A 69 1.36 -13.50 0.45
N ASP A 70 0.58 -14.39 -0.13
CA ASP A 70 0.16 -14.40 -1.53
C ASP A 70 -1.06 -13.51 -1.81
N TYR A 71 -1.34 -12.52 -0.94
CA TYR A 71 -2.42 -11.57 -1.18
C TYR A 71 -2.26 -10.77 -2.47
N SER A 72 -1.02 -10.51 -2.90
CA SER A 72 -0.74 -9.83 -4.16
C SER A 72 -0.71 -10.78 -5.37
N VAL A 73 -0.55 -12.08 -5.15
CA VAL A 73 -0.46 -13.11 -6.20
C VAL A 73 -1.84 -13.71 -6.50
N LYS A 74 -2.82 -13.57 -5.60
CA LYS A 74 -4.18 -14.09 -5.80
C LYS A 74 -4.98 -13.38 -6.90
N ALA A 75 -4.61 -12.14 -7.23
CA ALA A 75 -5.22 -11.45 -8.35
C ALA A 75 -4.58 -11.93 -9.66
N SER A 76 -5.38 -12.36 -10.63
CA SER A 76 -4.89 -12.71 -11.96
C SER A 76 -4.37 -11.49 -12.72
N ILE A 77 -3.49 -11.70 -13.71
CA ILE A 77 -3.11 -10.65 -14.66
C ILE A 77 -4.38 -10.13 -15.33
N GLY A 78 -4.49 -8.81 -15.49
CA GLY A 78 -5.68 -8.13 -15.98
C GLY A 78 -6.65 -7.69 -14.88
N THR A 79 -6.49 -8.15 -13.63
CA THR A 79 -7.32 -7.66 -12.52
C THR A 79 -7.10 -6.17 -12.30
N GLU A 80 -8.18 -5.44 -12.06
CA GLU A 80 -8.17 -4.02 -11.79
C GLU A 80 -8.46 -3.74 -10.31
N ARG A 81 -7.91 -2.66 -9.80
CA ARG A 81 -8.20 -2.13 -8.46
C ARG A 81 -8.18 -0.61 -8.46
N ILE A 82 -8.95 -0.01 -7.58
CA ILE A 82 -8.99 1.45 -7.36
C ILE A 82 -8.20 1.77 -6.09
N ASP A 83 -7.33 2.77 -6.15
CA ASP A 83 -6.61 3.25 -4.97
C ASP A 83 -7.45 4.27 -4.16
N SER A 84 -6.94 4.67 -2.99
CA SER A 84 -7.60 5.65 -2.11
C SER A 84 -7.76 7.05 -2.73
N ARG A 85 -7.12 7.31 -3.88
CA ARG A 85 -7.21 8.57 -4.63
C ARG A 85 -8.13 8.45 -5.86
N GLY A 86 -8.83 7.32 -6.01
CA GLY A 86 -9.74 7.06 -7.12
C GLY A 86 -9.07 6.63 -8.43
N ARG A 87 -7.75 6.35 -8.44
CA ARG A 87 -7.03 5.94 -9.66
C ARG A 87 -7.16 4.43 -9.88
N VAL A 88 -7.35 4.04 -11.13
CA VAL A 88 -7.41 2.62 -11.52
C VAL A 88 -6.02 2.08 -11.79
N PHE A 89 -5.72 0.94 -11.19
CA PHE A 89 -4.50 0.17 -11.44
C PHE A 89 -4.86 -1.17 -12.06
N ILE A 90 -4.07 -1.63 -13.00
CA ILE A 90 -4.19 -2.94 -13.63
C ILE A 90 -2.96 -3.78 -13.33
N LYS A 91 -3.16 -5.06 -13.07
CA LYS A 91 -2.08 -6.02 -12.85
C LYS A 91 -1.54 -6.52 -14.19
N ILE A 92 -0.28 -6.28 -14.46
CA ILE A 92 0.36 -6.62 -15.75
C ILE A 92 1.33 -7.80 -15.66
N THR A 93 1.84 -8.12 -14.47
CA THR A 93 2.80 -9.23 -14.26
C THR A 93 2.58 -9.90 -12.91
N ASP A 94 3.13 -11.11 -12.75
CA ASP A 94 3.18 -11.87 -11.49
C ASP A 94 4.60 -12.03 -10.96
N HIS A 95 5.48 -11.07 -11.21
CA HIS A 95 6.87 -11.18 -10.79
C HIS A 95 7.00 -11.09 -9.27
N PRO A 96 7.52 -12.11 -8.60
CA PRO A 96 7.55 -12.22 -7.14
C PRO A 96 8.36 -11.12 -6.43
N ALA A 97 9.47 -10.70 -7.00
CA ALA A 97 10.31 -9.65 -6.42
C ALA A 97 9.74 -8.24 -6.61
N ARG A 98 8.79 -8.05 -7.54
CA ARG A 98 8.20 -6.74 -7.88
C ARG A 98 6.93 -6.40 -7.08
N ALA A 99 6.43 -7.31 -6.27
CA ALA A 99 5.21 -7.09 -5.47
C ALA A 99 5.32 -5.91 -4.48
N LYS A 100 6.54 -5.52 -4.11
CA LYS A 100 6.84 -4.48 -3.11
C LYS A 100 7.50 -3.22 -3.68
N LEU A 101 7.87 -3.20 -4.97
CA LEU A 101 8.66 -2.11 -5.55
C LEU A 101 7.74 -1.18 -6.36
N GLY A 102 7.57 0.07 -5.89
CA GLY A 102 6.64 1.04 -6.46
C GLY A 102 6.75 1.22 -7.97
N LYS A 103 7.94 1.56 -8.50
CA LYS A 103 8.15 1.83 -9.93
C LYS A 103 8.12 0.57 -10.81
N ASP A 104 8.50 -0.58 -10.23
CA ASP A 104 8.55 -1.87 -10.90
C ASP A 104 7.52 -2.85 -10.33
N SER A 105 6.41 -2.34 -9.79
CA SER A 105 5.37 -3.17 -9.23
C SER A 105 4.66 -3.98 -10.31
N ASN A 106 4.03 -5.08 -9.89
CA ASN A 106 3.16 -5.88 -10.78
C ASN A 106 1.91 -5.10 -11.23
N TRP A 107 1.68 -3.94 -10.62
CA TRP A 107 0.54 -3.07 -10.86
C TRP A 107 0.98 -1.75 -11.45
N VAL A 108 0.34 -1.33 -12.53
CA VAL A 108 0.55 -0.03 -13.18
C VAL A 108 -0.74 0.76 -13.22
N GLN A 109 -0.66 2.08 -13.34
CA GLN A 109 -1.85 2.91 -13.59
C GLN A 109 -2.43 2.54 -14.96
N LYS A 110 -3.74 2.23 -15.00
CA LYS A 110 -4.43 1.72 -16.19
C LYS A 110 -4.46 2.75 -17.31
N ASP A 111 -4.75 4.02 -16.99
CA ASP A 111 -4.77 5.14 -17.93
C ASP A 111 -3.44 5.27 -18.66
N ARG A 112 -2.34 5.32 -17.91
CA ARG A 112 -1.00 5.40 -18.47
C ARG A 112 -0.62 4.15 -19.28
N TYR A 113 -0.97 2.97 -18.78
CA TYR A 113 -0.70 1.71 -19.48
C TYR A 113 -1.39 1.66 -20.84
N LEU A 114 -2.69 1.99 -20.88
CA LEU A 114 -3.46 2.00 -22.15
C LEU A 114 -2.93 3.06 -23.12
N TRP A 115 -2.60 4.25 -22.62
CA TRP A 115 -2.01 5.30 -23.44
C TRP A 115 -0.68 4.87 -24.05
N GLU A 116 0.24 4.34 -23.21
CA GLU A 116 1.57 3.92 -23.67
C GLU A 116 1.53 2.75 -24.65
N GLN A 117 0.54 1.87 -24.57
CA GLN A 117 0.30 0.81 -25.54
C GLN A 117 -0.14 1.37 -26.90
N ALA A 118 -0.94 2.41 -26.92
CA ALA A 118 -1.48 2.99 -28.15
C ALA A 118 -0.54 4.03 -28.82
N HIS A 119 0.19 4.81 -28.02
CA HIS A 119 0.91 6.00 -28.50
C HIS A 119 2.42 5.99 -28.17
N GLY A 120 2.89 4.97 -27.41
CA GLY A 120 4.25 4.93 -26.93
C GLY A 120 4.45 5.66 -25.59
N LYS A 121 5.69 5.61 -25.07
CA LYS A 121 6.01 6.14 -23.73
C LYS A 121 5.85 7.65 -23.65
N LEU A 122 5.28 8.09 -22.52
CA LEU A 122 5.20 9.52 -22.18
C LEU A 122 6.60 10.11 -21.94
N GLY A 123 6.82 11.31 -22.44
CA GLY A 123 8.02 12.10 -22.14
C GLY A 123 8.12 12.51 -20.68
N THR A 124 9.32 12.90 -20.27
CA THR A 124 9.60 13.27 -18.85
C THR A 124 8.85 14.53 -18.41
N ASP A 125 8.54 15.43 -19.32
CA ASP A 125 7.80 16.68 -19.07
C ASP A 125 6.32 16.59 -19.43
N GLN A 126 5.83 15.40 -19.75
CA GLN A 126 4.46 15.15 -20.12
C GLN A 126 3.68 14.52 -18.96
N LEU A 127 2.40 14.88 -18.86
CA LEU A 127 1.43 14.33 -17.96
C LEU A 127 0.19 13.90 -18.73
N LEU A 128 -0.43 12.82 -18.25
CA LEU A 128 -1.71 12.34 -18.77
C LEU A 128 -2.83 12.88 -17.88
N ILE A 129 -3.85 13.49 -18.46
CA ILE A 129 -5.03 14.00 -17.77
C ILE A 129 -6.30 13.36 -18.33
N HIS A 130 -7.36 13.33 -17.53
CA HIS A 130 -8.70 12.89 -17.90
C HIS A 130 -9.53 14.13 -18.29
N LEU A 131 -10.08 14.13 -19.50
CA LEU A 131 -10.81 15.28 -20.02
C LEU A 131 -12.12 15.54 -19.26
N ASP A 132 -12.77 14.49 -18.75
CA ASP A 132 -13.99 14.59 -17.91
C ASP A 132 -13.69 14.74 -16.41
N ASN A 133 -12.40 14.82 -16.03
CA ASN A 133 -11.93 14.86 -14.65
C ASN A 133 -12.29 13.62 -13.81
N ASP A 134 -12.76 12.53 -14.42
CA ASP A 134 -12.96 11.24 -13.77
C ASP A 134 -11.76 10.31 -13.96
N LYS A 135 -11.04 10.05 -12.88
CA LYS A 135 -9.84 9.18 -12.87
C LYS A 135 -10.15 7.71 -13.13
N GLN A 136 -11.41 7.32 -13.12
CA GLN A 136 -11.83 5.95 -13.41
C GLN A 136 -12.13 5.73 -14.88
N ASN A 137 -12.43 6.80 -15.62
CA ASN A 137 -12.66 6.74 -17.05
C ASN A 137 -11.33 6.71 -17.82
N CYS A 138 -10.78 5.52 -17.99
CA CYS A 138 -9.51 5.29 -18.70
C CYS A 138 -9.66 5.09 -20.22
N GLU A 139 -10.80 5.49 -20.81
CA GLU A 139 -10.99 5.43 -22.26
C GLU A 139 -9.99 6.35 -22.96
N LEU A 140 -9.34 5.86 -24.04
CA LEU A 140 -8.32 6.62 -24.77
C LEU A 140 -8.85 7.95 -25.29
N SER A 141 -10.11 8.00 -25.70
CA SER A 141 -10.80 9.23 -26.15
C SER A 141 -10.95 10.29 -25.05
N ASN A 142 -10.91 9.87 -23.78
CA ASN A 142 -10.98 10.73 -22.61
C ASN A 142 -9.61 11.14 -22.08
N LEU A 143 -8.53 10.58 -22.60
CA LEU A 143 -7.18 10.87 -22.15
C LEU A 143 -6.52 11.93 -23.04
N CYS A 144 -5.78 12.84 -22.42
CA CYS A 144 -5.03 13.88 -23.11
C CYS A 144 -3.66 14.07 -22.47
N VAL A 145 -2.62 14.18 -23.30
CA VAL A 145 -1.26 14.50 -22.84
C VAL A 145 -1.07 16.00 -22.83
N VAL A 146 -0.56 16.52 -21.73
CA VAL A 146 -0.25 17.94 -21.54
C VAL A 146 1.15 18.12 -20.98
N SER A 147 1.73 19.32 -21.16
CA SER A 147 2.97 19.69 -20.48
C SER A 147 2.75 19.83 -18.97
N ARG A 148 3.83 19.73 -18.19
CA ARG A 148 3.76 20.06 -16.74
C ARG A 148 3.38 21.53 -16.52
N ALA A 149 3.75 22.43 -17.43
CA ALA A 149 3.41 23.86 -17.36
C ALA A 149 1.91 24.06 -17.59
N THR A 150 1.37 23.50 -18.66
CA THR A 150 -0.07 23.48 -18.95
C THR A 150 -0.87 22.94 -17.76
N ASN A 151 -0.52 21.75 -17.24
CA ASN A 151 -1.23 21.16 -16.12
C ASN A 151 -1.19 22.06 -14.86
N ARG A 152 -0.06 22.70 -14.57
CA ARG A 152 0.10 23.62 -13.45
C ARG A 152 -0.79 24.85 -13.60
N ARG A 153 -0.86 25.43 -14.81
CA ARG A 153 -1.71 26.59 -15.14
C ARG A 153 -3.20 26.23 -15.02
N MET A 154 -3.61 25.09 -15.56
CA MET A 154 -4.97 24.56 -15.41
C MET A 154 -5.35 24.34 -13.94
N ALA A 155 -4.45 23.79 -13.13
CA ALA A 155 -4.67 23.57 -11.72
C ALA A 155 -4.80 24.89 -10.93
N ALA A 156 -3.98 25.90 -11.24
CA ALA A 156 -4.04 27.22 -10.62
C ALA A 156 -5.37 27.94 -10.90
N TRP A 157 -5.95 27.72 -12.07
CA TRP A 157 -7.22 28.36 -12.47
C TRP A 157 -8.46 27.49 -12.25
N GLY A 158 -8.29 26.24 -11.76
CA GLY A 158 -9.41 25.30 -11.56
C GLY A 158 -10.06 24.85 -12.87
N TRP A 159 -9.32 24.76 -13.97
CA TRP A 159 -9.80 24.47 -15.32
C TRP A 159 -9.84 22.97 -15.63
N PHE A 160 -10.31 22.16 -14.66
CA PHE A 160 -10.67 20.78 -14.87
C PHE A 160 -12.19 20.63 -14.73
N PHE A 161 -12.84 20.30 -15.82
CA PHE A 161 -14.30 20.26 -15.91
C PHE A 161 -14.78 18.82 -16.07
N SER A 162 -16.02 18.54 -15.66
CA SER A 162 -16.68 17.26 -15.96
C SER A 162 -17.07 17.12 -17.43
N ASN A 163 -17.07 18.22 -18.19
CA ASN A 163 -17.30 18.21 -19.63
C ASN A 163 -15.96 18.13 -20.36
N PRO A 164 -15.69 17.03 -21.13
CA PRO A 164 -14.44 16.83 -21.85
C PRO A 164 -14.10 17.98 -22.83
N ALA A 165 -15.08 18.52 -23.53
CA ALA A 165 -14.87 19.59 -24.49
C ALA A 165 -14.39 20.88 -23.82
N MET A 166 -14.92 21.20 -22.63
CA MET A 166 -14.48 22.36 -21.85
C MET A 166 -13.03 22.20 -21.37
N THR A 167 -12.70 21.02 -20.84
CA THR A 167 -11.32 20.72 -20.40
C THR A 167 -10.35 20.79 -21.57
N LEU A 168 -10.72 20.22 -22.73
CA LEU A 168 -9.89 20.28 -23.93
C LEU A 168 -9.68 21.73 -24.41
N THR A 169 -10.72 22.56 -24.38
CA THR A 169 -10.62 23.99 -24.68
C THR A 169 -9.66 24.69 -23.72
N ALA A 170 -9.76 24.42 -22.42
CA ALA A 170 -8.83 24.95 -21.41
C ALA A 170 -7.36 24.54 -21.67
N VAL A 171 -7.13 23.29 -22.06
CA VAL A 171 -5.79 22.82 -22.49
C VAL A 171 -5.27 23.69 -23.63
N ARG A 172 -6.07 23.87 -24.70
CA ARG A 172 -5.67 24.67 -25.87
C ARG A 172 -5.39 26.12 -25.53
N CYS A 173 -6.19 26.73 -24.66
CA CYS A 173 -5.95 28.08 -24.16
C CYS A 173 -4.59 28.17 -23.42
N CYS A 174 -4.29 27.21 -22.56
CA CYS A 174 -3.02 27.18 -21.83
C CYS A 174 -1.82 26.99 -22.77
N GLU A 175 -1.92 26.10 -23.77
CA GLU A 175 -0.88 25.89 -24.77
C GLU A 175 -0.59 27.16 -25.61
N LEU A 176 -1.65 27.90 -26.00
CA LEU A 176 -1.50 29.18 -26.72
C LEU A 176 -0.80 30.22 -25.83
N LEU A 177 -1.12 30.28 -24.57
CA LEU A 177 -0.44 31.20 -23.62
C LEU A 177 1.02 30.83 -23.42
N GLU A 178 1.35 29.53 -23.38
CA GLU A 178 2.75 29.06 -23.28
C GLU A 178 3.57 29.40 -24.54
N ALA A 179 2.92 29.43 -25.70
CA ALA A 179 3.58 29.78 -26.96
C ALA A 179 3.80 31.31 -27.14
N ALA A 180 3.10 32.11 -26.33
CA ALA A 180 3.18 33.56 -26.34
C ALA A 180 4.17 34.17 -25.33
N ASP A 181 4.60 33.35 -24.32
CA ASP A 181 5.61 33.69 -23.31
C ASP A 181 7.04 33.40 -23.81
#